data_bd4c080514735ebf28e9fb48ca8e3445
#
_entry.id   bd4c080514735ebf28e9fb48ca8e3445
#
_cell.length_a   1.000
_cell.length_b   1.000
_cell.length_c   1.000
_cell.angle_alpha   90.00
_cell.angle_beta   90.00
_cell.angle_gamma   90.00
#
_symmetry.space_group_name_H-M   'P 1'
#
loop_
_entity.id
_entity.type
_entity.pdbx_description
1 polymer ?
#
loop_
_entity_poly.entity_id
_entity_poly.type
_entity_poly.pdbx_seq_one_letter_code
_entity_poly.pdbx_strand_id
1 'polypeptide(L)'
;GREYAILTDEISRAWSGMTTRQYKRLKGLKKENLRDNMSDLELVLNMLAEASTTSISRSEQPEGLEENRKVARRGGRIAGNARRELEQETGRPVVTAENAQTLQQLVTGVVEDAAELAEGTEELQHKDNKISDKDRDN
;
A
#
# COMPACT_ATOMS: atom_id res chain seq x y z
N GLY A 1 -18.69 17.72 -5.24
CA GLY A 1 -18.13 18.67 -4.40
C GLY A 1 -18.09 18.30 -2.92
N ARG A 2 -18.79 19.07 -2.11
CA ARG A 2 -18.72 18.96 -0.64
C ARG A 2 -19.24 17.61 -0.13
N GLU A 3 -20.34 17.12 -0.69
CA GLU A 3 -20.93 15.84 -0.26
C GLU A 3 -20.00 14.66 -0.61
N TYR A 4 -19.40 14.72 -1.79
CA TYR A 4 -18.42 13.70 -2.20
C TYR A 4 -17.23 13.64 -1.23
N ALA A 5 -16.71 14.79 -0.83
CA ALA A 5 -15.61 14.87 0.13
C ALA A 5 -15.99 14.30 1.50
N ILE A 6 -17.21 14.59 1.95
CA ILE A 6 -17.72 14.06 3.23
C ILE A 6 -17.81 12.53 3.18
N LEU A 7 -18.36 11.98 2.09
CA LEU A 7 -18.50 10.53 1.93
C LEU A 7 -17.14 9.85 1.80
N THR A 8 -16.22 10.44 1.05
CA THR A 8 -14.85 9.93 0.91
C THR A 8 -14.15 9.89 2.27
N ASP A 9 -14.31 10.91 3.09
CA ASP A 9 -13.74 10.95 4.44
C ASP A 9 -14.37 9.90 5.37
N GLU A 10 -15.68 9.66 5.25
CA GLU A 10 -16.35 8.60 6.01
C GLU A 10 -15.78 7.22 5.66
N ILE A 11 -15.59 6.95 4.37
CA ILE A 11 -14.99 5.69 3.90
C ILE A 11 -13.56 5.55 4.43
N SER A 12 -12.75 6.59 4.26
CA SER A 12 -11.34 6.61 4.68
C SER A 12 -11.23 6.39 6.19
N ARG A 13 -12.01 7.10 6.98
CA ARG A 13 -11.99 7.00 8.43
C ARG A 13 -12.42 5.61 8.90
N ALA A 14 -13.43 5.02 8.27
CA ALA A 14 -13.96 3.72 8.66
C ALA A 14 -12.98 2.59 8.40
N TRP A 15 -12.16 2.65 7.33
CA TRP A 15 -11.21 1.58 7.04
C TRP A 15 -9.81 1.85 7.58
N SER A 16 -9.31 3.08 7.48
CA SER A 16 -7.93 3.44 7.85
C SER A 16 -7.80 4.04 9.25
N GLY A 17 -8.91 4.50 9.82
CA GLY A 17 -8.90 5.24 11.08
C GLY A 17 -8.62 6.73 10.92
N MET A 18 -8.44 7.22 9.70
CA MET A 18 -8.05 8.60 9.42
C MET A 18 -8.88 9.20 8.29
N THR A 19 -9.12 10.51 8.38
CA THR A 19 -9.64 11.26 7.24
C THR A 19 -8.58 11.31 6.14
N THR A 20 -8.97 11.66 4.92
CA THR A 20 -8.04 11.84 3.80
C THR A 20 -6.92 12.83 4.15
N ARG A 21 -7.28 13.94 4.79
CA ARG A 21 -6.31 14.96 5.21
C ARG A 21 -5.30 14.41 6.23
N GLN A 22 -5.78 13.71 7.24
CA GLN A 22 -4.93 13.07 8.25
C GLN A 22 -3.99 12.04 7.63
N TYR A 23 -4.50 11.25 6.70
CA TYR A 23 -3.74 10.23 5.98
C TYR A 23 -2.63 10.86 5.11
N LYS A 24 -2.96 11.91 4.37
CA LYS A 24 -1.97 12.67 3.61
C LYS A 24 -0.88 13.24 4.52
N ARG A 25 -1.27 13.77 5.67
CA ARG A 25 -0.33 14.31 6.66
C ARG A 25 0.61 13.23 7.19
N LEU A 26 0.07 12.05 7.48
CA LEU A 26 0.88 10.90 7.91
C LEU A 26 1.95 10.56 6.88
N LYS A 27 1.62 10.59 5.60
CA LYS A 27 2.54 10.27 4.50
C LYS A 27 3.43 11.45 4.08
N GLY A 28 3.29 12.59 4.72
CA GLY A 28 4.08 13.79 4.39
C GLY A 28 3.72 14.42 3.06
N LEU A 29 2.48 14.23 2.60
CA LEU A 29 2.00 14.76 1.32
C LEU A 29 1.39 16.15 1.52
N LYS A 30 1.59 17.03 0.54
CA LYS A 30 0.98 18.36 0.50
C LYS A 30 -0.10 18.42 -0.57
N LYS A 31 0.30 18.39 -1.83
CA LYS A 31 -0.57 18.43 -3.02
C LYS A 31 -0.64 17.11 -3.76
N GLU A 32 0.26 16.20 -3.43
CA GLU A 32 0.37 14.92 -4.10
C GLU A 32 -0.88 14.07 -3.85
N ASN A 33 -1.18 13.19 -4.79
CA ASN A 33 -2.33 12.30 -4.70
C ASN A 33 -2.07 11.20 -3.66
N LEU A 34 -3.00 11.02 -2.74
CA LEU A 34 -2.88 10.01 -1.68
C LEU A 34 -2.82 8.59 -2.27
N ARG A 35 -3.67 8.29 -3.24
CA ARG A 35 -3.77 6.98 -3.86
C ARG A 35 -2.46 6.54 -4.49
N ASP A 36 -1.78 7.46 -5.19
CA ASP A 36 -0.49 7.20 -5.83
C ASP A 36 0.64 6.96 -4.83
N ASN A 37 0.41 7.27 -3.57
CA ASN A 37 1.38 7.16 -2.49
C ASN A 37 1.02 6.08 -1.45
N MET A 38 0.03 5.26 -1.76
CA MET A 38 -0.36 4.10 -0.96
C MET A 38 0.48 2.88 -1.33
N SER A 39 0.76 2.02 -0.36
CA SER A 39 1.29 0.68 -0.64
C SER A 39 0.23 -0.17 -1.34
N ASP A 40 0.63 -1.31 -1.87
CA ASP A 40 -0.29 -2.23 -2.54
C ASP A 40 -1.44 -2.65 -1.60
N LEU A 41 -1.12 -3.00 -0.35
CA LEU A 41 -2.15 -3.37 0.65
C LEU A 41 -3.07 -2.21 0.98
N GLU A 42 -2.52 -1.02 1.20
CA GLU A 42 -3.34 0.16 1.45
C GLU A 42 -4.28 0.44 0.29
N LEU A 43 -3.78 0.35 -0.93
CA LEU A 43 -4.58 0.58 -2.14
C LEU A 43 -5.69 -0.45 -2.29
N VAL A 44 -5.39 -1.74 -2.09
CA VAL A 44 -6.38 -2.82 -2.19
C VAL A 44 -7.48 -2.64 -1.15
N LEU A 45 -7.12 -2.30 0.09
CA LEU A 45 -8.12 -2.08 1.15
C LEU A 45 -8.96 -0.83 0.89
N ASN A 46 -8.35 0.23 0.37
CA ASN A 46 -9.09 1.42 -0.03
C ASN A 46 -10.10 1.10 -1.14
N MET A 47 -9.69 0.33 -2.12
CA MET A 47 -10.56 -0.13 -3.21
C MET A 47 -11.68 -1.04 -2.69
N LEU A 48 -11.39 -1.92 -1.74
CA LEU A 48 -12.39 -2.78 -1.10
C LEU A 48 -13.44 -1.93 -0.36
N ALA A 49 -13.00 -0.90 0.36
CA ALA A 49 -13.89 0.02 1.06
C ALA A 49 -14.85 0.74 0.07
N GLU A 50 -14.29 1.23 -1.04
CA GLU A 50 -15.08 1.90 -2.07
C GLU A 50 -16.04 0.94 -2.79
N ALA A 51 -15.57 -0.23 -3.18
CA ALA A 51 -16.38 -1.24 -3.86
C ALA A 51 -17.51 -1.77 -2.96
N SER A 52 -17.22 -1.99 -1.69
CA SER A 52 -18.22 -2.43 -0.70
C SER A 52 -19.29 -1.37 -0.50
N THR A 53 -18.89 -0.10 -0.39
CA THR A 53 -19.81 1.03 -0.29
C THR A 53 -20.71 1.10 -1.53
N THR A 54 -20.13 0.98 -2.71
CA THR A 54 -20.88 0.99 -3.98
C THR A 54 -21.89 -0.16 -4.03
N SER A 55 -21.47 -1.35 -3.64
CA SER A 55 -22.33 -2.55 -3.65
C SER A 55 -23.51 -2.39 -2.69
N ILE A 56 -23.28 -1.92 -1.48
CA ILE A 56 -24.35 -1.67 -0.50
C ILE A 56 -25.27 -0.57 -1.01
N SER A 57 -24.71 0.50 -1.57
CA SER A 57 -25.49 1.62 -2.12
C SER A 57 -26.43 1.18 -3.23
N ARG A 58 -25.97 0.33 -4.14
CA ARG A 58 -26.80 -0.22 -5.21
C ARG A 58 -27.94 -1.11 -4.69
N SER A 59 -27.67 -1.85 -3.62
CA SER A 59 -28.66 -2.74 -3.02
C SER A 59 -29.72 -1.97 -2.23
N GLU A 60 -29.31 -0.99 -1.45
CA GLU A 60 -30.20 -0.30 -0.50
C GLU A 60 -30.76 1.03 -1.03
N GLN A 61 -30.15 1.61 -2.05
CA GLN A 61 -30.54 2.89 -2.66
C GLN A 61 -30.75 3.99 -1.61
N PRO A 62 -29.69 4.36 -0.85
CA PRO A 62 -29.79 5.36 0.21
C PRO A 62 -30.19 6.73 -0.35
N GLU A 63 -31.02 7.44 0.40
CA GLU A 63 -31.47 8.78 0.04
C GLU A 63 -30.88 9.80 1.01
N GLY A 64 -30.34 10.87 0.46
CA GLY A 64 -29.80 11.98 1.21
C GLY A 64 -28.43 11.69 1.82
N LEU A 65 -27.82 12.72 2.37
CA LEU A 65 -26.45 12.67 2.87
C LEU A 65 -26.29 11.71 4.06
N GLU A 66 -27.21 11.75 5.02
CA GLU A 66 -27.09 10.92 6.22
C GLU A 66 -27.18 9.42 5.93
N GLU A 67 -28.08 9.01 5.06
CA GLU A 67 -28.19 7.60 4.69
C GLU A 67 -26.94 7.16 3.91
N ASN A 68 -26.43 8.00 3.01
CA ASN A 68 -25.20 7.73 2.29
C ASN A 68 -23.98 7.67 3.20
N ARG A 69 -23.92 8.50 4.24
CA ARG A 69 -22.86 8.44 5.24
C ARG A 69 -22.88 7.13 6.00
N LYS A 70 -24.04 6.62 6.37
CA LYS A 70 -24.18 5.31 7.03
C LYS A 70 -23.70 4.18 6.14
N VAL A 71 -24.06 4.21 4.86
CA VAL A 71 -23.58 3.24 3.86
C VAL A 71 -22.06 3.30 3.71
N ALA A 72 -21.50 4.51 3.63
CA ALA A 72 -20.07 4.72 3.53
C ALA A 72 -19.30 4.13 4.74
N ARG A 73 -19.83 4.33 5.95
CA ARG A 73 -19.25 3.74 7.17
C ARG A 73 -19.29 2.22 7.13
N ARG A 74 -20.40 1.65 6.67
CA ARG A 74 -20.55 0.19 6.57
C ARG A 74 -19.61 -0.42 5.54
N GLY A 75 -19.49 0.21 4.38
CA GLY A 75 -18.54 -0.21 3.34
C GLY A 75 -17.09 -0.09 3.79
N GLY A 76 -16.75 1.04 4.41
CA GLY A 76 -15.40 1.25 4.96
C GLY A 76 -15.08 0.27 6.08
N ARG A 77 -16.07 -0.10 6.91
CA ARG A 77 -15.89 -1.06 8.00
C ARG A 77 -15.49 -2.45 7.49
N ILE A 78 -16.00 -2.87 6.35
CA ILE A 78 -15.62 -4.16 5.76
C ILE A 78 -14.11 -4.20 5.50
N ALA A 79 -13.58 -3.17 4.87
CA ALA A 79 -12.14 -3.06 4.64
C ALA A 79 -11.36 -2.86 5.96
N GLY A 80 -11.91 -2.11 6.90
CA GLY A 80 -11.34 -1.92 8.23
C GLY A 80 -11.21 -3.22 9.01
N ASN A 81 -12.20 -4.09 8.91
CA ASN A 81 -12.14 -5.43 9.52
C ASN A 81 -11.03 -6.27 8.88
N ALA A 82 -10.92 -6.23 7.55
CA ALA A 82 -9.85 -6.92 6.83
C ALA A 82 -8.48 -6.37 7.22
N ARG A 83 -8.33 -5.04 7.34
CA ARG A 83 -7.09 -4.41 7.79
C ARG A 83 -6.67 -4.92 9.17
N ARG A 84 -7.59 -4.93 10.13
CA ARG A 84 -7.29 -5.38 11.49
C ARG A 84 -6.89 -6.85 11.53
N GLU A 85 -7.55 -7.69 10.74
CA GLU A 85 -7.22 -9.11 10.64
C GLU A 85 -5.82 -9.31 10.05
N LEU A 86 -5.48 -8.57 9.00
CA LEU A 86 -4.12 -8.59 8.42
C LEU A 86 -3.07 -8.14 9.44
N GLU A 87 -3.35 -7.10 10.19
CA GLU A 87 -2.43 -6.59 11.22
C GLU A 87 -2.20 -7.61 12.32
N GLN A 88 -3.22 -8.38 12.69
CA GLN A 88 -3.09 -9.48 13.64
C GLN A 88 -2.21 -10.61 13.11
N GLU A 89 -2.39 -10.98 11.85
CA GLU A 89 -1.64 -12.05 11.21
C GLU A 89 -0.16 -11.69 11.00
N THR A 90 0.11 -10.45 10.60
CA THR A 90 1.48 -10.01 10.24
C THR A 90 2.23 -9.38 11.41
N GLY A 91 1.53 -8.90 12.43
CA GLY A 91 2.11 -8.12 13.53
C GLY A 91 2.59 -6.73 13.10
N ARG A 92 2.16 -6.24 11.94
CA ARG A 92 2.58 -4.96 11.39
C ARG A 92 1.37 -4.09 11.02
N PRO A 93 1.49 -2.76 11.16
CA PRO A 93 0.44 -1.87 10.67
C PRO A 93 0.38 -1.89 9.13
N VAL A 94 -0.84 -1.86 8.59
CA VAL A 94 -1.06 -1.75 7.14
C VAL A 94 -0.88 -0.29 6.70
N VAL A 95 -1.46 0.63 7.46
CA VAL A 95 -1.38 2.07 7.17
C VAL A 95 -0.08 2.62 7.73
N THR A 96 0.79 3.11 6.87
CA THR A 96 2.13 3.57 7.24
C THR A 96 2.43 4.96 6.69
N ALA A 97 3.49 5.57 7.21
CA ALA A 97 3.99 6.86 6.73
C ALA A 97 4.71 6.76 5.38
N GLU A 98 5.02 5.57 4.90
CA GLU A 98 5.70 5.36 3.63
C GLU A 98 4.87 5.91 2.47
N ASN A 99 5.53 6.62 1.56
CA ASN A 99 4.92 7.17 0.34
C ASN A 99 5.66 6.65 -0.89
N ALA A 100 5.24 7.05 -2.09
CA ALA A 100 5.83 6.56 -3.34
C ALA A 100 7.33 6.83 -3.43
N GLN A 101 7.79 7.97 -2.94
CA GLN A 101 9.21 8.32 -2.95
C GLN A 101 10.01 7.40 -2.03
N THR A 102 9.52 7.15 -0.81
CA THR A 102 10.14 6.23 0.14
C THR A 102 10.19 4.81 -0.40
N LEU A 103 9.08 4.33 -0.98
CA LEU A 103 9.01 3.01 -1.60
C LEU A 103 9.98 2.87 -2.76
N GLN A 104 10.10 3.91 -3.59
CA GLN A 104 11.04 3.94 -4.71
C GLN A 104 12.48 3.86 -4.21
N GLN A 105 12.82 4.58 -3.14
CA GLN A 105 14.15 4.52 -2.52
C GLN A 105 14.46 3.12 -2.00
N LEU A 106 13.51 2.46 -1.36
CA LEU A 106 13.66 1.09 -0.87
C LEU A 106 13.86 0.10 -2.01
N VAL A 107 13.08 0.20 -3.08
CA VAL A 107 13.20 -0.67 -4.26
C VAL A 107 14.56 -0.46 -4.94
N THR A 108 14.99 0.78 -5.10
CA THR A 108 16.31 1.11 -5.67
C THR A 108 17.42 0.48 -4.82
N GLY A 109 17.35 0.59 -3.50
CA GLY A 109 18.30 -0.03 -2.59
C GLY A 109 18.38 -1.54 -2.75
N VAL A 110 17.23 -2.22 -2.84
CA VAL A 110 17.17 -3.68 -3.08
C VAL A 110 17.78 -4.05 -4.41
N VAL A 111 17.50 -3.29 -5.47
CA VAL A 111 18.06 -3.54 -6.80
C VAL A 111 19.58 -3.33 -6.79
N GLU A 112 20.09 -2.30 -6.15
CA GLU A 112 21.51 -2.05 -5.99
C GLU A 112 22.21 -3.19 -5.24
N ASP A 113 21.65 -3.64 -4.12
CA ASP A 113 22.16 -4.75 -3.34
C ASP A 113 22.19 -6.05 -4.15
N ALA A 114 21.15 -6.32 -4.93
CA ALA A 114 21.09 -7.48 -5.81
C ALA A 114 22.15 -7.40 -6.91
N ALA A 115 22.38 -6.23 -7.47
CA ALA A 115 23.44 -6.01 -8.48
C ALA A 115 24.83 -6.25 -7.89
N GLU A 116 25.12 -5.75 -6.70
CA GLU A 116 26.38 -5.99 -6.00
C GLU A 116 26.62 -7.48 -5.73
N LEU A 117 25.59 -8.21 -5.30
CA LEU A 117 25.66 -9.65 -5.08
C LEU A 117 25.93 -10.41 -6.38
N ALA A 118 25.29 -10.01 -7.49
CA ALA A 118 25.51 -10.60 -8.81
C ALA A 118 26.94 -10.37 -9.29
N GLU A 119 27.49 -9.18 -9.15
CA GLU A 119 28.88 -8.87 -9.49
C GLU A 119 29.86 -9.69 -8.64
N GLY A 120 29.64 -9.79 -7.35
CA GLY A 120 30.44 -10.61 -6.46
C GLY A 120 30.45 -12.09 -6.85
N THR A 121 29.30 -12.62 -7.28
CA THR A 121 29.17 -14.00 -7.76
C THR A 121 29.94 -14.22 -9.07
N GLU A 122 29.86 -13.28 -10.00
CA GLU A 122 30.62 -13.36 -11.27
C GLU A 122 32.13 -13.31 -11.03
N GLU A 123 32.62 -12.47 -10.14
CA GLU A 123 34.03 -12.43 -9.76
C GLU A 123 34.51 -13.74 -9.17
N LEU A 124 33.73 -14.38 -8.30
CA LEU A 124 34.07 -15.67 -7.69
C LEU A 124 34.13 -16.78 -8.75
N GLN A 125 33.17 -16.83 -9.67
CA GLN A 125 33.17 -17.79 -10.78
C GLN A 125 34.37 -17.63 -11.69
N HIS A 126 34.77 -16.39 -11.95
CA HIS A 126 35.93 -16.10 -12.79
C HIS A 126 37.24 -16.58 -12.11
N LYS A 127 37.38 -16.43 -10.81
CA LYS A 127 38.53 -16.93 -10.05
C LYS A 127 38.60 -18.46 -10.05
N ASP A 128 37.47 -19.14 -9.88
CA ASP A 128 37.40 -20.61 -9.91
C ASP A 128 37.79 -21.16 -11.29
N ASN A 129 37.34 -20.53 -12.37
CA ASN A 129 37.71 -20.92 -13.72
C ASN A 129 39.21 -20.77 -14.00
N LYS A 130 39.85 -19.70 -13.50
CA LYS A 130 41.30 -19.51 -13.63
C LYS A 130 42.10 -20.58 -12.89
N ILE A 131 41.66 -21.02 -11.72
CA ILE A 131 42.30 -22.05 -10.93
C ILE A 131 42.19 -23.40 -11.67
N SER A 132 41.00 -23.71 -12.23
CA SER A 132 40.75 -24.93 -12.99
C SER A 132 41.64 -25.02 -14.23
N ASP A 133 41.89 -23.92 -14.94
CA ASP A 133 42.74 -23.88 -16.11
C ASP A 133 44.22 -24.08 -15.77
N LYS A 134 44.70 -23.59 -14.62
CA LYS A 134 46.06 -23.81 -14.15
C LYS A 134 46.33 -25.29 -13.78
N ASP A 135 45.36 -25.98 -13.22
CA ASP A 135 45.48 -27.42 -12.88
C ASP A 135 45.49 -28.33 -14.12
N ARG A 136 44.99 -27.86 -15.28
CA ARG A 136 44.99 -28.60 -16.53
C ARG A 136 46.32 -28.54 -17.27
N ASP A 137 47.12 -27.51 -17.03
CA ASP A 137 48.43 -27.32 -17.69
C ASP A 137 49.59 -28.06 -16.97
N ASN A 138 49.32 -28.79 -15.90
CA ASN A 138 50.23 -29.67 -15.21
C ASN A 138 49.83 -31.15 -15.37
#